data_487b8e015482e43824620df95e41f74a
#
_entry.id   487b8e015482e43824620df95e41f74a
#
_cell.length_a   1.000
_cell.length_b   1.000
_cell.length_c   1.000
_cell.angle_alpha   90.00
_cell.angle_beta   90.00
_cell.angle_gamma   90.00
#
_symmetry.space_group_name_H-M   'P 1'
#
loop_
_entity.id
_entity.type
_entity.pdbx_description
1 polymer ?
#
loop_
_entity_poly.entity_id
_entity_poly.type
_entity_poly.pdbx_seq_one_letter_code
_entity_poly.pdbx_strand_id
1 'polypeptide(L)'
;MKRNLLLVASLFIGMTATAQFTHENTPEAGSGVALFVLDSLAPSYAAVTGDEVTWDYSGFGGYAGATRAVTVIEAAESAFEADFPGSTLALEIEDMLTNFITSVATGRSSQGFVFSEPNFGDIVVKLTDEQQLMNYPFDFGDNFADTYVGSTALMGGNMPITGTSDVAVDGRGTLILAGGSYSNVVRYSISDNALIQTGILGEMQLLRTQYEYYDHSISNLPIFIYASITVIQAGSTEPMMESFVVLSKDEPSFEVSVNENVLAQTALYPNPASEVLNIQLPSSVESADVVITDALGRVVKTLNVDAVVQTIDVSSIKKGTYFVKMTSGENSFVKTVVIK
;
A
#
# COMPACT_ATOMS: atom_id res chain seq x y z
N MET A 1 31.60 -66.68 26.04
CA MET A 1 31.50 -65.29 26.41
C MET A 1 30.83 -64.53 25.23
N LYS A 2 29.51 -64.20 25.36
CA LYS A 2 28.77 -63.46 24.38
C LYS A 2 28.78 -61.96 24.80
N ARG A 3 29.44 -61.08 24.02
CA ARG A 3 29.43 -59.63 24.24
C ARG A 3 28.16 -59.06 23.59
N ASN A 4 27.25 -58.59 24.44
CA ASN A 4 26.10 -57.83 23.98
C ASN A 4 26.58 -56.40 23.63
N LEU A 5 26.44 -56.02 22.36
CA LEU A 5 26.65 -54.67 21.88
C LEU A 5 25.33 -53.88 22.07
N LEU A 6 25.27 -53.02 23.08
CA LEU A 6 24.18 -52.05 23.24
C LEU A 6 24.37 -50.92 22.23
N LEU A 7 23.52 -50.90 21.23
CA LEU A 7 23.38 -49.75 20.32
C LEU A 7 22.54 -48.67 21.03
N VAL A 8 23.16 -47.62 21.48
CA VAL A 8 22.47 -46.40 21.93
C VAL A 8 22.14 -45.58 20.68
N ALA A 9 20.91 -45.69 20.20
CA ALA A 9 20.36 -44.77 19.21
C ALA A 9 20.05 -43.47 19.92
N SER A 10 20.91 -42.47 19.77
CA SER A 10 20.60 -41.10 20.14
C SER A 10 19.58 -40.53 19.14
N LEU A 11 18.35 -40.42 19.60
CA LEU A 11 17.29 -39.73 18.90
C LEU A 11 17.60 -38.21 18.99
N PHE A 12 18.22 -37.66 17.97
CA PHE A 12 18.26 -36.21 17.79
C PHE A 12 16.83 -35.78 17.42
N ILE A 13 16.06 -35.35 18.41
CA ILE A 13 14.87 -34.56 18.18
C ILE A 13 15.43 -33.16 17.80
N GLY A 14 15.54 -32.91 16.51
CA GLY A 14 15.73 -31.56 16.00
C GLY A 14 14.49 -30.75 16.40
N MET A 15 14.60 -29.92 17.43
CA MET A 15 13.66 -28.84 17.62
C MET A 15 13.87 -27.89 16.46
N THR A 16 13.06 -28.02 15.42
CA THR A 16 12.87 -26.94 14.47
C THR A 16 12.23 -25.81 15.27
N ALA A 17 12.95 -24.73 15.50
CA ALA A 17 12.34 -23.50 15.97
C ALA A 17 11.35 -23.08 14.89
N THR A 18 10.06 -23.33 15.11
CA THR A 18 9.01 -22.84 14.24
C THR A 18 8.91 -21.35 14.50
N ALA A 19 9.01 -20.55 13.46
CA ALA A 19 8.69 -19.13 13.54
C ALA A 19 7.20 -19.01 13.88
N GLN A 20 6.89 -18.41 15.01
CA GLN A 20 5.55 -18.32 15.58
C GLN A 20 5.30 -16.89 16.05
N PHE A 21 4.12 -16.35 15.75
CA PHE A 21 3.70 -15.09 16.36
C PHE A 21 3.16 -15.33 17.76
N THR A 22 3.73 -14.65 18.72
CA THR A 22 3.30 -14.62 20.12
C THR A 22 3.23 -13.17 20.58
N HIS A 23 2.69 -12.96 21.77
CA HIS A 23 2.71 -11.61 22.36
C HIS A 23 4.14 -11.06 22.54
N GLU A 24 5.13 -11.94 22.78
CA GLU A 24 6.55 -11.55 22.92
C GLU A 24 7.17 -11.05 21.60
N ASN A 25 6.56 -11.39 20.46
CA ASN A 25 6.97 -10.88 19.15
C ASN A 25 6.26 -9.55 18.77
N THR A 26 5.51 -8.95 19.67
CA THR A 26 4.99 -7.60 19.45
C THR A 26 6.17 -6.64 19.36
N PRO A 27 6.30 -5.83 18.29
CA PRO A 27 7.36 -4.85 18.23
C PRO A 27 7.18 -3.80 19.34
N GLU A 28 8.30 -3.42 19.98
CA GLU A 28 8.31 -2.45 21.08
C GLU A 28 8.35 -1.02 20.54
N ALA A 29 7.80 -0.07 21.30
CA ALA A 29 7.96 1.35 21.02
C ALA A 29 9.44 1.75 20.95
N GLY A 30 9.80 2.55 19.97
CA GLY A 30 11.18 2.90 19.63
C GLY A 30 11.86 1.93 18.65
N SER A 31 11.20 0.81 18.30
CA SER A 31 11.66 -0.06 17.21
C SER A 31 11.48 0.63 15.87
N GLY A 32 12.41 0.38 14.94
CA GLY A 32 12.29 0.90 13.57
C GLY A 32 13.24 0.21 12.60
N VAL A 33 12.87 0.25 11.33
CA VAL A 33 13.67 -0.24 10.21
C VAL A 33 13.41 0.65 8.99
N ALA A 34 14.44 0.96 8.22
CA ALA A 34 14.28 1.56 6.90
C ALA A 34 14.20 0.44 5.87
N LEU A 35 13.15 0.44 5.08
CA LEU A 35 12.93 -0.52 3.99
C LEU A 35 13.04 0.19 2.65
N PHE A 36 13.71 -0.44 1.70
CA PHE A 36 13.84 0.04 0.32
C PHE A 36 12.54 -0.14 -0.45
N VAL A 37 12.18 0.85 -1.26
CA VAL A 37 11.00 0.80 -2.12
C VAL A 37 11.33 0.04 -3.40
N LEU A 38 10.60 -1.05 -3.63
CA LEU A 38 10.71 -1.88 -4.81
C LEU A 38 9.66 -1.50 -5.88
N ASP A 39 9.88 -1.96 -7.10
CA ASP A 39 8.93 -1.81 -8.18
C ASP A 39 7.66 -2.62 -7.92
N SER A 40 6.53 -1.92 -7.92
CA SER A 40 5.21 -2.51 -7.70
C SER A 40 4.65 -3.26 -8.91
N LEU A 41 5.20 -3.05 -10.10
CA LEU A 41 4.79 -3.72 -11.36
C LEU A 41 5.38 -5.12 -11.53
N ALA A 42 6.20 -5.56 -10.59
CA ALA A 42 6.77 -6.92 -10.58
C ALA A 42 5.66 -8.00 -10.48
N PRO A 43 5.92 -9.23 -10.93
CA PRO A 43 4.93 -10.30 -10.97
C PRO A 43 4.40 -10.68 -9.58
N SER A 44 3.22 -11.32 -9.57
CA SER A 44 2.44 -11.64 -8.38
C SER A 44 3.25 -12.20 -7.20
N TYR A 45 3.29 -11.46 -6.09
CA TYR A 45 3.86 -11.88 -4.81
C TYR A 45 2.97 -12.90 -4.06
N ALA A 46 1.76 -13.17 -4.57
CA ALA A 46 0.74 -13.97 -3.90
C ALA A 46 0.92 -15.48 -4.05
N ALA A 47 1.56 -15.92 -5.14
CA ALA A 47 1.34 -17.25 -5.70
C ALA A 47 1.91 -18.42 -4.90
N VAL A 48 2.86 -18.21 -3.99
CA VAL A 48 3.58 -19.32 -3.33
C VAL A 48 3.21 -19.36 -1.85
N THR A 49 2.46 -20.39 -1.46
CA THR A 49 2.05 -20.69 -0.08
C THR A 49 2.49 -22.09 0.30
N GLY A 50 2.53 -22.39 1.60
CA GLY A 50 2.81 -23.73 2.12
C GLY A 50 4.01 -23.80 3.03
N ASP A 51 4.41 -25.04 3.33
CA ASP A 51 5.58 -25.36 4.17
C ASP A 51 6.84 -25.47 3.31
N GLU A 52 7.99 -25.10 3.88
CA GLU A 52 9.31 -25.17 3.24
C GLU A 52 9.36 -24.49 1.85
N VAL A 53 8.57 -23.43 1.66
CA VAL A 53 8.51 -22.71 0.40
C VAL A 53 9.72 -21.81 0.21
N THR A 54 10.01 -21.47 -1.05
CA THR A 54 11.02 -20.46 -1.38
C THR A 54 10.36 -19.31 -2.14
N TRP A 55 10.49 -18.11 -1.60
CA TRP A 55 10.13 -16.86 -2.27
C TRP A 55 11.40 -16.20 -2.76
N ASP A 56 11.59 -16.13 -4.06
CA ASP A 56 12.78 -15.52 -4.67
C ASP A 56 12.37 -14.15 -5.25
N TYR A 57 12.72 -13.10 -4.52
CA TYR A 57 12.52 -11.70 -4.89
C TYR A 57 13.85 -10.96 -5.15
N SER A 58 14.96 -11.72 -5.27
CA SER A 58 16.28 -11.16 -5.48
C SER A 58 16.45 -10.45 -6.84
N GLY A 59 15.62 -10.81 -7.82
CA GLY A 59 15.62 -10.22 -9.15
C GLY A 59 14.73 -9.00 -9.33
N PHE A 60 14.10 -8.49 -8.26
CA PHE A 60 13.23 -7.32 -8.38
C PHE A 60 14.04 -6.02 -8.29
N GLY A 61 13.67 -5.09 -9.15
CA GLY A 61 14.21 -3.73 -9.14
C GLY A 61 13.55 -2.84 -8.11
N GLY A 62 14.12 -1.69 -7.90
CA GLY A 62 13.59 -0.67 -7.00
C GLY A 62 13.98 0.73 -7.42
N TYR A 63 13.51 1.70 -6.67
CA TYR A 63 13.76 3.11 -6.95
C TYR A 63 15.03 3.58 -6.23
N ALA A 64 15.94 4.24 -6.97
CA ALA A 64 17.25 4.66 -6.50
C ALA A 64 17.20 5.38 -5.15
N GLY A 65 17.77 4.76 -4.12
CA GLY A 65 17.87 5.33 -2.79
C GLY A 65 16.55 5.61 -2.08
N ALA A 66 15.41 5.23 -2.66
CA ALA A 66 14.11 5.43 -2.05
C ALA A 66 13.90 4.43 -0.91
N THR A 67 13.68 4.94 0.29
CA THR A 67 13.33 4.15 1.47
C THR A 67 12.07 4.68 2.12
N ARG A 68 11.46 3.83 2.97
CA ARG A 68 10.42 4.20 3.92
C ARG A 68 10.81 3.72 5.30
N ALA A 69 10.75 4.59 6.28
CA ALA A 69 10.89 4.17 7.66
C ALA A 69 9.61 3.45 8.11
N VAL A 70 9.79 2.27 8.70
CA VAL A 70 8.74 1.57 9.45
C VAL A 70 9.10 1.70 10.92
N THR A 71 8.29 2.41 11.69
CA THR A 71 8.58 2.74 13.09
C THR A 71 7.41 2.35 14.00
N VAL A 72 7.73 2.13 15.25
CA VAL A 72 6.75 1.87 16.30
C VAL A 72 6.92 2.90 17.39
N ILE A 73 5.86 3.61 17.70
CA ILE A 73 5.82 4.58 18.80
C ILE A 73 4.74 4.21 19.81
N GLU A 74 4.80 4.74 21.02
CA GLU A 74 3.65 4.74 21.90
C GLU A 74 2.50 5.50 21.23
N ALA A 75 1.28 4.96 21.28
CA ALA A 75 0.14 5.63 20.65
C ALA A 75 -0.08 7.05 21.20
N ALA A 76 0.29 7.27 22.48
CA ALA A 76 0.23 8.57 23.15
C ALA A 76 1.21 9.62 22.56
N GLU A 77 2.20 9.22 21.78
CA GLU A 77 3.14 10.14 21.12
C GLU A 77 2.66 10.56 19.72
N SER A 78 1.63 9.89 19.19
CA SER A 78 1.07 10.22 17.88
C SER A 78 0.23 11.49 17.92
N ALA A 79 0.29 12.26 16.83
CA ALA A 79 -0.59 13.43 16.63
C ALA A 79 -2.09 13.05 16.59
N PHE A 80 -2.42 11.78 16.41
CA PHE A 80 -3.78 11.25 16.30
C PHE A 80 -4.22 10.46 17.55
N GLU A 81 -3.49 10.54 18.66
CA GLU A 81 -3.79 9.84 19.92
C GLU A 81 -5.26 10.01 20.36
N ALA A 82 -5.78 11.23 20.24
CA ALA A 82 -7.15 11.55 20.64
C ALA A 82 -8.22 10.81 19.80
N ASP A 83 -7.90 10.36 18.61
CA ASP A 83 -8.79 9.60 17.71
C ASP A 83 -8.80 8.09 18.05
N PHE A 84 -7.77 7.58 18.74
CA PHE A 84 -7.56 6.18 19.06
C PHE A 84 -7.22 5.94 20.55
N PRO A 85 -8.10 6.34 21.49
CA PRO A 85 -7.77 6.41 22.92
C PRO A 85 -7.54 5.04 23.60
N GLY A 86 -7.84 3.94 22.91
CA GLY A 86 -7.63 2.58 23.45
C GLY A 86 -6.34 1.93 22.95
N SER A 87 -5.68 2.52 21.95
CA SER A 87 -4.46 1.95 21.36
C SER A 87 -3.27 2.12 22.29
N THR A 88 -2.37 1.14 22.30
CA THR A 88 -1.13 1.19 23.06
C THR A 88 0.06 1.57 22.19
N LEU A 89 0.06 1.15 20.93
CA LEU A 89 1.14 1.39 19.97
C LEU A 89 0.56 1.96 18.67
N ALA A 90 1.40 2.73 17.97
CA ALA A 90 1.18 3.13 16.60
C ALA A 90 2.33 2.60 15.73
N LEU A 91 1.99 1.83 14.69
CA LEU A 91 2.91 1.35 13.66
C LEU A 91 2.83 2.30 12.47
N GLU A 92 3.93 2.94 12.16
CA GLU A 92 4.01 3.97 11.12
C GLU A 92 4.83 3.46 9.94
N ILE A 93 4.29 3.62 8.73
CA ILE A 93 5.07 3.58 7.48
C ILE A 93 5.12 5.03 7.00
N GLU A 94 6.32 5.59 6.95
CA GLU A 94 6.60 6.99 6.65
C GLU A 94 5.82 7.49 5.43
N ASP A 95 5.13 8.63 5.58
CA ASP A 95 4.31 9.30 4.55
C ASP A 95 3.19 8.43 3.93
N MET A 96 2.77 7.36 4.61
CA MET A 96 1.79 6.43 4.05
C MET A 96 0.69 6.03 5.02
N LEU A 97 1.05 5.40 6.12
CA LEU A 97 0.08 4.74 7.00
C LEU A 97 0.55 4.77 8.45
N THR A 98 -0.35 5.11 9.35
CA THR A 98 -0.19 4.87 10.79
C THR A 98 -1.30 3.94 11.26
N ASN A 99 -0.99 2.75 11.70
CA ASN A 99 -1.96 1.79 12.24
C ASN A 99 -1.93 1.80 13.78
N PHE A 100 -3.07 2.05 14.39
CA PHE A 100 -3.22 2.13 15.85
C PHE A 100 -3.66 0.78 16.41
N ILE A 101 -2.78 0.16 17.20
CA ILE A 101 -2.96 -1.21 17.66
C ILE A 101 -2.98 -1.34 19.16
N THR A 102 -3.62 -2.43 19.60
CA THR A 102 -3.50 -2.98 20.94
C THR A 102 -3.00 -4.41 20.84
N SER A 103 -1.99 -4.78 21.64
CA SER A 103 -1.48 -6.14 21.71
C SER A 103 -1.54 -6.65 23.14
N VAL A 104 -2.22 -7.78 23.32
CA VAL A 104 -2.40 -8.46 24.61
C VAL A 104 -1.98 -9.93 24.48
N ALA A 105 -1.92 -10.64 25.59
CA ALA A 105 -1.45 -12.04 25.61
C ALA A 105 -2.22 -12.98 24.67
N THR A 106 -3.45 -12.64 24.29
CA THR A 106 -4.31 -13.47 23.44
C THR A 106 -4.35 -13.04 21.99
N GLY A 107 -3.84 -11.86 21.64
CA GLY A 107 -3.86 -11.38 20.26
C GLY A 107 -3.51 -9.92 20.09
N ARG A 108 -3.59 -9.47 18.84
CA ARG A 108 -3.37 -8.09 18.41
C ARG A 108 -4.57 -7.61 17.61
N SER A 109 -5.08 -6.44 17.92
CA SER A 109 -6.18 -5.79 17.20
C SER A 109 -5.80 -4.38 16.74
N SER A 110 -6.47 -3.90 15.69
CA SER A 110 -6.41 -2.53 15.22
C SER A 110 -7.67 -1.76 15.62
N GLN A 111 -7.51 -0.59 16.20
CA GLN A 111 -8.61 0.35 16.46
C GLN A 111 -8.85 1.32 15.30
N GLY A 112 -8.02 1.22 14.28
CA GLY A 112 -8.11 2.02 13.09
C GLY A 112 -6.74 2.52 12.63
N PHE A 113 -6.77 3.37 11.62
CA PHE A 113 -5.54 3.84 10.98
C PHE A 113 -5.71 5.24 10.41
N VAL A 114 -4.60 5.89 10.16
CA VAL A 114 -4.50 7.13 9.40
C VAL A 114 -3.74 6.82 8.11
N PHE A 115 -4.35 7.15 7.00
CA PHE A 115 -3.75 7.03 5.68
C PHE A 115 -3.42 8.41 5.15
N SER A 116 -2.14 8.65 4.83
CA SER A 116 -1.69 9.93 4.28
C SER A 116 -1.77 9.90 2.76
N GLU A 117 -2.62 10.76 2.20
CA GLU A 117 -2.85 10.85 0.77
C GLU A 117 -2.48 12.26 0.26
N PRO A 118 -1.57 12.40 -0.74
CA PRO A 118 -1.04 13.69 -1.17
C PRO A 118 -2.09 14.73 -1.59
N ASN A 119 -3.24 14.27 -2.11
CA ASN A 119 -4.29 15.17 -2.61
C ASN A 119 -5.39 15.49 -1.59
N PHE A 120 -5.55 14.64 -0.57
CA PHE A 120 -6.63 14.74 0.42
C PHE A 120 -6.13 14.99 1.83
N GLY A 121 -4.81 14.87 2.07
CA GLY A 121 -4.22 14.91 3.41
C GLY A 121 -4.47 13.62 4.19
N ASP A 122 -4.49 13.73 5.51
CA ASP A 122 -4.64 12.58 6.38
C ASP A 122 -6.11 12.14 6.47
N ILE A 123 -6.35 10.90 6.10
CA ILE A 123 -7.67 10.24 6.16
C ILE A 123 -7.69 9.35 7.39
N VAL A 124 -8.46 9.77 8.40
CA VAL A 124 -8.59 9.05 9.67
C VAL A 124 -9.73 8.04 9.58
N VAL A 125 -9.41 6.76 9.74
CA VAL A 125 -10.39 5.66 9.81
C VAL A 125 -10.44 5.14 11.24
N LYS A 126 -11.58 5.30 11.90
CA LYS A 126 -11.83 4.85 13.28
C LYS A 126 -12.70 3.61 13.28
N LEU A 127 -12.28 2.57 13.95
CA LEU A 127 -13.06 1.35 14.13
C LEU A 127 -13.77 1.39 15.48
N THR A 128 -15.06 1.16 15.48
CA THR A 128 -15.89 1.00 16.69
C THR A 128 -16.04 -0.46 17.09
N ASP A 129 -15.85 -1.35 16.15
CA ASP A 129 -15.60 -2.78 16.30
C ASP A 129 -14.21 -3.04 15.74
N GLU A 130 -13.28 -3.39 16.60
CA GLU A 130 -11.86 -3.50 16.27
C GLU A 130 -11.61 -4.60 15.25
N GLN A 131 -10.65 -4.39 14.35
CA GLN A 131 -10.19 -5.42 13.45
C GLN A 131 -9.18 -6.33 14.16
N GLN A 132 -9.47 -7.62 14.27
CA GLN A 132 -8.52 -8.59 14.78
C GLN A 132 -7.42 -8.86 13.74
N LEU A 133 -6.16 -8.61 14.14
CA LEU A 133 -5.00 -8.81 13.26
C LEU A 133 -4.31 -10.14 13.50
N MET A 134 -4.24 -10.60 14.75
CA MET A 134 -3.59 -11.87 15.13
C MET A 134 -4.26 -12.47 16.35
N ASN A 135 -4.40 -13.78 16.38
CA ASN A 135 -4.76 -14.56 17.56
C ASN A 135 -3.51 -15.28 18.05
N TYR A 136 -3.04 -15.01 19.26
CA TYR A 136 -1.81 -15.62 19.78
C TYR A 136 -2.07 -16.94 20.52
N PRO A 137 -1.22 -17.97 20.35
CA PRO A 137 -0.15 -18.07 19.37
C PRO A 137 -0.71 -18.23 17.96
N PHE A 138 -0.02 -17.69 16.94
CA PHE A 138 -0.44 -17.70 15.55
C PHE A 138 0.70 -18.19 14.67
N ASP A 139 0.59 -19.40 14.08
CA ASP A 139 1.65 -20.08 13.38
C ASP A 139 1.21 -20.53 11.98
N PHE A 140 2.15 -21.06 11.22
CA PHE A 140 1.88 -21.60 9.90
C PHE A 140 0.70 -22.60 9.90
N GLY A 141 -0.27 -22.32 9.02
CA GLY A 141 -1.51 -23.07 8.88
C GLY A 141 -2.69 -22.50 9.66
N ASP A 142 -2.44 -21.59 10.61
CA ASP A 142 -3.51 -20.91 11.33
C ASP A 142 -4.16 -19.84 10.46
N ASN A 143 -5.46 -19.71 10.58
CA ASN A 143 -6.25 -18.70 9.90
C ASN A 143 -7.53 -18.39 10.66
N PHE A 144 -8.09 -17.21 10.40
CA PHE A 144 -9.41 -16.81 10.90
C PHE A 144 -9.99 -15.73 10.00
N ALA A 145 -11.30 -15.58 10.07
CA ALA A 145 -12.01 -14.45 9.50
C ALA A 145 -12.51 -13.53 10.61
N ASP A 146 -12.55 -12.23 10.34
CA ASP A 146 -13.03 -11.21 11.25
C ASP A 146 -13.97 -10.24 10.52
N THR A 147 -14.79 -9.53 11.30
CA THR A 147 -15.64 -8.45 10.80
C THR A 147 -15.37 -7.20 11.62
N TYR A 148 -15.37 -6.05 10.98
CA TYR A 148 -15.16 -4.79 11.67
C TYR A 148 -16.13 -3.71 11.20
N VAL A 149 -16.38 -2.75 12.06
CA VAL A 149 -17.25 -1.60 11.80
C VAL A 149 -16.56 -0.33 12.22
N GLY A 150 -16.73 0.72 11.43
CA GLY A 150 -16.11 2.00 11.74
C GLY A 150 -16.66 3.14 10.90
N SER A 151 -15.88 4.19 10.83
CA SER A 151 -16.18 5.35 9.98
C SER A 151 -14.91 6.11 9.62
N THR A 152 -15.00 6.85 8.52
CA THR A 152 -14.01 7.87 8.16
C THR A 152 -14.69 9.20 7.90
N ALA A 153 -13.96 10.29 8.09
CA ALA A 153 -14.42 11.62 7.71
C ALA A 153 -13.67 12.05 6.45
N LEU A 154 -14.39 12.22 5.34
CA LEU A 154 -13.84 12.73 4.10
C LEU A 154 -14.76 13.81 3.55
N MET A 155 -14.19 14.92 3.04
CA MET A 155 -14.94 16.07 2.50
C MET A 155 -15.99 16.64 3.46
N GLY A 156 -15.73 16.56 4.78
CA GLY A 156 -16.62 17.08 5.83
C GLY A 156 -17.85 16.20 6.14
N GLY A 157 -17.95 15.01 5.54
CA GLY A 157 -18.99 14.02 5.82
C GLY A 157 -18.45 12.83 6.60
N ASN A 158 -19.27 12.29 7.53
CA ASN A 158 -18.97 11.01 8.17
C ASN A 158 -19.45 9.88 7.28
N MET A 159 -18.55 8.97 6.92
CA MET A 159 -18.79 7.83 6.03
C MET A 159 -18.68 6.54 6.83
N PRO A 160 -19.79 5.82 7.07
CA PRO A 160 -19.76 4.52 7.71
C PRO A 160 -18.95 3.51 6.89
N ILE A 161 -18.23 2.65 7.60
CA ILE A 161 -17.45 1.56 7.05
C ILE A 161 -17.90 0.26 7.70
N THR A 162 -18.09 -0.78 6.89
CA THR A 162 -18.24 -2.17 7.34
C THR A 162 -17.28 -3.02 6.56
N GLY A 163 -16.54 -3.89 7.22
CA GLY A 163 -15.54 -4.71 6.54
C GLY A 163 -15.49 -6.13 7.05
N THR A 164 -14.91 -6.98 6.21
CA THR A 164 -14.50 -8.34 6.55
C THR A 164 -13.02 -8.50 6.26
N SER A 165 -12.31 -9.25 7.07
CA SER A 165 -10.93 -9.62 6.83
C SER A 165 -10.73 -11.12 6.96
N ASP A 166 -9.92 -11.68 6.05
CA ASP A 166 -9.37 -13.03 6.15
C ASP A 166 -7.88 -12.91 6.49
N VAL A 167 -7.48 -13.53 7.60
CA VAL A 167 -6.13 -13.46 8.14
C VAL A 167 -5.54 -14.85 8.22
N ALA A 168 -4.29 -15.01 7.79
CA ALA A 168 -3.61 -16.31 7.84
C ALA A 168 -2.09 -16.17 8.00
N VAL A 169 -1.46 -17.21 8.52
CA VAL A 169 -0.05 -17.51 8.30
C VAL A 169 0.02 -18.61 7.25
N ASP A 170 0.12 -18.23 6.00
CA ASP A 170 -0.12 -19.11 4.85
C ASP A 170 1.17 -19.67 4.22
N GLY A 171 2.33 -19.31 4.76
CA GLY A 171 3.60 -19.84 4.29
C GLY A 171 4.71 -19.72 5.33
N ARG A 172 5.63 -20.67 5.30
CA ARG A 172 6.92 -20.60 6.00
C ARG A 172 8.03 -21.21 5.14
N GLY A 173 9.23 -20.65 5.25
CA GLY A 173 10.35 -21.15 4.44
C GLY A 173 11.45 -20.14 4.26
N THR A 174 11.95 -20.03 3.06
CA THR A 174 13.10 -19.19 2.69
C THR A 174 12.68 -18.01 1.83
N LEU A 175 13.01 -16.80 2.26
CA LEU A 175 12.90 -15.58 1.46
C LEU A 175 14.28 -15.21 0.93
N ILE A 176 14.41 -15.06 -0.39
CA ILE A 176 15.63 -14.60 -1.06
C ILE A 176 15.39 -13.18 -1.54
N LEU A 177 16.18 -12.24 -1.00
CA LEU A 177 16.22 -10.84 -1.41
C LEU A 177 17.56 -10.55 -2.09
N ALA A 178 17.73 -9.36 -2.63
CA ALA A 178 18.95 -8.98 -3.34
C ALA A 178 20.23 -9.06 -2.50
N GLY A 179 20.13 -8.80 -1.20
CA GLY A 179 21.25 -8.84 -0.25
C GLY A 179 21.52 -10.21 0.37
N GLY A 180 20.61 -11.19 0.23
CA GLY A 180 20.81 -12.49 0.84
C GLY A 180 19.57 -13.37 0.96
N SER A 181 19.75 -14.47 1.69
CA SER A 181 18.71 -15.48 1.92
C SER A 181 18.38 -15.58 3.41
N TYR A 182 17.10 -15.58 3.73
CA TYR A 182 16.52 -15.63 5.07
C TYR A 182 15.72 -16.94 5.20
N SER A 183 16.20 -17.88 5.99
CA SER A 183 15.68 -19.26 6.01
C SER A 183 14.59 -19.55 7.03
N ASN A 184 14.31 -18.62 7.96
CA ASN A 184 13.32 -18.80 9.03
C ASN A 184 12.15 -17.82 8.87
N VAL A 185 11.67 -17.66 7.65
CA VAL A 185 10.64 -16.68 7.35
C VAL A 185 9.25 -17.31 7.46
N VAL A 186 8.34 -16.57 8.10
CA VAL A 186 6.90 -16.81 8.04
C VAL A 186 6.23 -15.69 7.27
N ARG A 187 5.22 -16.04 6.47
CA ARG A 187 4.38 -15.08 5.77
C ARG A 187 3.04 -14.93 6.48
N TYR A 188 2.81 -13.72 6.96
CA TYR A 188 1.50 -13.24 7.40
C TYR A 188 0.75 -12.69 6.19
N SER A 189 -0.52 -13.02 6.08
CA SER A 189 -1.41 -12.61 5.01
C SER A 189 -2.69 -12.02 5.59
N ILE A 190 -3.13 -10.87 5.09
CA ILE A 190 -4.43 -10.28 5.39
C ILE A 190 -5.08 -9.77 4.10
N SER A 191 -6.35 -10.12 3.93
CA SER A 191 -7.19 -9.63 2.84
C SER A 191 -8.45 -8.99 3.41
N ASP A 192 -8.71 -7.74 3.04
CA ASP A 192 -9.89 -7.00 3.47
C ASP A 192 -10.83 -6.72 2.30
N ASN A 193 -12.11 -6.72 2.63
CA ASN A 193 -13.18 -6.23 1.79
C ASN A 193 -14.06 -5.29 2.63
N ALA A 194 -13.88 -3.98 2.44
CA ALA A 194 -14.61 -2.96 3.17
C ALA A 194 -15.59 -2.22 2.25
N LEU A 195 -16.78 -1.97 2.76
CA LEU A 195 -17.80 -1.15 2.13
C LEU A 195 -17.86 0.21 2.83
N ILE A 196 -17.73 1.28 2.06
CA ILE A 196 -17.73 2.66 2.53
C ILE A 196 -18.97 3.36 1.96
N GLN A 197 -19.83 3.89 2.83
CA GLN A 197 -21.04 4.60 2.44
C GLN A 197 -20.74 6.09 2.24
N THR A 198 -20.53 6.52 0.99
CA THR A 198 -20.08 7.89 0.71
C THR A 198 -21.21 8.90 0.55
N GLY A 199 -22.47 8.47 0.60
CA GLY A 199 -23.64 9.34 0.41
C GLY A 199 -23.79 9.86 -1.02
N ILE A 200 -22.87 10.67 -1.50
CA ILE A 200 -22.97 11.33 -2.84
C ILE A 200 -22.54 10.39 -3.96
N LEU A 201 -21.46 9.62 -3.76
CA LEU A 201 -20.91 8.68 -4.75
C LEU A 201 -21.51 7.27 -4.62
N GLY A 202 -22.43 7.08 -3.65
CA GLY A 202 -22.98 5.77 -3.35
C GLY A 202 -22.01 4.92 -2.53
N GLU A 203 -22.11 3.62 -2.67
CA GLU A 203 -21.25 2.67 -1.97
C GLU A 203 -19.94 2.49 -2.73
N MET A 204 -18.83 2.53 -1.98
CA MET A 204 -17.49 2.24 -2.48
C MET A 204 -17.01 0.96 -1.82
N GLN A 205 -16.36 0.10 -2.59
CA GLN A 205 -15.69 -1.09 -2.10
C GLN A 205 -14.19 -0.86 -2.09
N LEU A 206 -13.56 -1.09 -0.93
CA LEU A 206 -12.11 -1.10 -0.77
C LEU A 206 -11.67 -2.53 -0.58
N LEU A 207 -10.79 -2.99 -1.46
CA LEU A 207 -10.14 -4.29 -1.40
C LEU A 207 -8.68 -4.06 -1.03
N ARG A 208 -8.21 -4.71 0.04
CA ARG A 208 -6.80 -4.73 0.42
C ARG A 208 -6.29 -6.16 0.40
N THR A 209 -5.10 -6.36 -0.14
CA THR A 209 -4.33 -7.59 0.04
C THR A 209 -2.94 -7.21 0.52
N GLN A 210 -2.49 -7.81 1.61
CA GLN A 210 -1.19 -7.50 2.20
C GLN A 210 -0.49 -8.79 2.62
N TYR A 211 0.80 -8.88 2.31
CA TYR A 211 1.70 -9.94 2.72
C TYR A 211 2.88 -9.32 3.47
N GLU A 212 3.14 -9.81 4.65
CA GLU A 212 4.27 -9.42 5.47
C GLU A 212 5.13 -10.64 5.78
N TYR A 213 6.44 -10.49 5.61
CA TYR A 213 7.40 -11.57 5.80
C TYR A 213 8.25 -11.26 7.02
N TYR A 214 8.23 -12.17 7.97
CA TYR A 214 8.91 -12.00 9.25
C TYR A 214 9.98 -13.06 9.46
N ASP A 215 11.14 -12.64 9.93
CA ASP A 215 12.16 -13.48 10.56
C ASP A 215 12.40 -12.96 11.97
N HIS A 216 11.76 -13.57 12.96
CA HIS A 216 11.84 -13.13 14.36
C HIS A 216 13.24 -13.32 14.98
N SER A 217 14.16 -14.03 14.31
CA SER A 217 15.57 -14.06 14.72
C SER A 217 16.31 -12.75 14.39
N ILE A 218 15.75 -11.94 13.51
CA ILE A 218 16.31 -10.65 13.05
C ILE A 218 15.56 -9.48 13.68
N SER A 219 14.22 -9.49 13.58
CA SER A 219 13.37 -8.37 13.99
C SER A 219 11.93 -8.82 14.23
N ASN A 220 11.22 -8.13 15.12
CA ASN A 220 9.76 -8.24 15.25
C ASN A 220 9.00 -7.33 14.27
N LEU A 221 9.72 -6.55 13.44
CA LEU A 221 9.16 -5.85 12.28
C LEU A 221 9.34 -6.71 11.01
N PRO A 222 8.47 -6.57 10.01
CA PRO A 222 8.60 -7.31 8.76
C PRO A 222 9.88 -6.93 8.02
N ILE A 223 10.50 -7.90 7.36
CA ILE A 223 11.69 -7.71 6.51
C ILE A 223 11.31 -7.51 5.04
N PHE A 224 10.05 -7.83 4.69
CA PHE A 224 9.49 -7.55 3.37
C PHE A 224 7.97 -7.35 3.51
N ILE A 225 7.44 -6.36 2.79
CA ILE A 225 6.02 -6.02 2.77
C ILE A 225 5.57 -5.90 1.31
N TYR A 226 4.45 -6.54 0.99
CA TYR A 226 3.67 -6.24 -0.20
C TYR A 226 2.27 -5.85 0.24
N ALA A 227 1.76 -4.75 -0.28
CA ALA A 227 0.36 -4.37 -0.10
C ALA A 227 -0.22 -3.83 -1.40
N SER A 228 -1.46 -4.20 -1.68
CA SER A 228 -2.28 -3.61 -2.74
C SER A 228 -3.60 -3.14 -2.16
N ILE A 229 -4.04 -1.96 -2.60
CA ILE A 229 -5.33 -1.38 -2.25
C ILE A 229 -6.02 -1.00 -3.55
N THR A 230 -7.23 -1.50 -3.73
CA THR A 230 -8.08 -1.19 -4.88
C THR A 230 -9.39 -0.60 -4.37
N VAL A 231 -9.81 0.54 -4.92
CA VAL A 231 -11.11 1.16 -4.62
C VAL A 231 -11.98 1.12 -5.86
N ILE A 232 -13.17 0.53 -5.73
CA ILE A 232 -14.13 0.31 -6.80
C ILE A 232 -15.46 0.93 -6.39
N GLN A 233 -16.13 1.66 -7.27
CA GLN A 233 -17.53 2.06 -7.03
C GLN A 233 -18.45 0.84 -7.16
N ALA A 234 -19.40 0.68 -6.25
CA ALA A 234 -20.34 -0.44 -6.31
C ALA A 234 -21.06 -0.50 -7.66
N GLY A 235 -21.03 -1.68 -8.27
CA GLY A 235 -21.59 -1.93 -9.61
C GLY A 235 -20.65 -1.60 -10.78
N SER A 236 -19.44 -1.07 -10.53
CA SER A 236 -18.37 -0.93 -11.53
C SER A 236 -17.47 -2.16 -11.54
N THR A 237 -16.86 -2.46 -12.68
CA THR A 237 -15.77 -3.44 -12.82
C THR A 237 -14.40 -2.76 -12.93
N GLU A 238 -14.38 -1.45 -13.12
CA GLU A 238 -13.16 -0.67 -13.29
C GLU A 238 -12.80 -0.02 -11.97
N PRO A 239 -11.56 -0.18 -11.48
CA PRO A 239 -11.11 0.48 -10.29
C PRO A 239 -11.05 2.00 -10.48
N MET A 240 -11.46 2.74 -9.45
CA MET A 240 -11.26 4.19 -9.37
C MET A 240 -9.85 4.54 -8.91
N MET A 241 -9.28 3.68 -8.10
CA MET A 241 -7.93 3.83 -7.55
C MET A 241 -7.31 2.45 -7.37
N GLU A 242 -6.05 2.33 -7.75
CA GLU A 242 -5.18 1.21 -7.37
C GLU A 242 -3.88 1.78 -6.81
N SER A 243 -3.44 1.23 -5.70
CA SER A 243 -2.17 1.58 -5.06
C SER A 243 -1.44 0.32 -4.67
N PHE A 244 -0.14 0.32 -4.89
CA PHE A 244 0.74 -0.79 -4.55
C PHE A 244 1.91 -0.28 -3.72
N VAL A 245 2.30 -1.07 -2.74
CA VAL A 245 3.45 -0.81 -1.88
C VAL A 245 4.27 -2.08 -1.80
N VAL A 246 5.55 -1.98 -2.16
CA VAL A 246 6.50 -3.09 -2.00
C VAL A 246 7.74 -2.56 -1.32
N LEU A 247 8.01 -3.08 -0.14
CA LEU A 247 9.12 -2.65 0.71
C LEU A 247 10.00 -3.85 1.05
N SER A 248 11.31 -3.68 0.96
CA SER A 248 12.31 -4.72 1.21
C SER A 248 13.38 -4.24 2.19
N LYS A 249 13.83 -5.12 3.08
CA LYS A 249 14.98 -4.88 3.95
C LYS A 249 16.26 -4.69 3.17
N ASP A 250 16.42 -5.40 2.06
CA ASP A 250 17.63 -5.34 1.24
C ASP A 250 17.44 -4.37 0.07
N GLU A 251 18.51 -3.66 -0.25
CA GLU A 251 18.56 -2.80 -1.42
C GLU A 251 18.33 -3.61 -2.70
N PRO A 252 17.53 -3.09 -3.65
CA PRO A 252 17.23 -3.81 -4.88
C PRO A 252 18.48 -4.08 -5.72
N SER A 253 18.48 -5.19 -6.45
CA SER A 253 19.63 -5.62 -7.28
C SER A 253 19.90 -4.72 -8.48
N PHE A 254 18.91 -3.95 -8.90
CA PHE A 254 19.02 -2.92 -9.93
C PHE A 254 17.99 -1.81 -9.70
N GLU A 255 18.32 -0.63 -10.20
CA GLU A 255 17.43 0.52 -10.12
C GLU A 255 16.49 0.54 -11.33
N VAL A 256 15.19 0.69 -11.07
CA VAL A 256 14.23 1.07 -12.09
C VAL A 256 14.29 2.57 -12.26
N SER A 257 14.66 3.05 -13.45
CA SER A 257 14.47 4.47 -13.75
C SER A 257 12.99 4.78 -13.66
N VAL A 258 12.58 5.61 -12.71
CA VAL A 258 11.37 6.39 -12.90
C VAL A 258 11.70 7.29 -14.09
N ASN A 259 11.21 6.96 -15.27
CA ASN A 259 11.08 7.97 -16.31
C ASN A 259 10.17 9.02 -15.69
N GLU A 260 10.75 10.09 -15.16
CA GLU A 260 9.96 11.28 -14.81
C GLU A 260 9.07 11.54 -16.01
N ASN A 261 7.77 11.41 -15.79
CA ASN A 261 6.85 11.67 -16.88
C ASN A 261 7.01 13.14 -17.25
N VAL A 262 7.87 13.39 -18.24
CA VAL A 262 8.20 14.76 -18.69
C VAL A 262 6.96 15.59 -18.96
N LEU A 263 5.82 14.94 -19.30
CA LEU A 263 4.55 15.64 -19.47
C LEU A 263 4.00 16.21 -18.15
N ALA A 264 4.43 15.72 -16.98
CA ALA A 264 4.07 16.33 -15.70
C ALA A 264 4.57 17.76 -15.55
N GLN A 265 5.65 18.13 -16.25
CA GLN A 265 6.19 19.49 -16.28
C GLN A 265 5.42 20.44 -17.22
N THR A 266 4.46 19.93 -18.02
CA THR A 266 3.61 20.78 -18.88
C THR A 266 2.89 21.83 -18.05
N ALA A 267 2.97 23.10 -18.43
CA ALA A 267 2.22 24.17 -17.79
C ALA A 267 0.91 24.43 -18.54
N LEU A 268 -0.17 24.63 -17.77
CA LEU A 268 -1.49 25.05 -18.28
C LEU A 268 -1.82 26.41 -17.66
N TYR A 269 -1.93 27.45 -18.50
CA TYR A 269 -2.20 28.82 -18.01
C TYR A 269 -2.98 29.69 -19.01
N PRO A 270 -3.76 30.67 -18.50
CA PRO A 270 -4.11 30.83 -17.10
C PRO A 270 -5.00 29.69 -16.61
N ASN A 271 -4.92 29.36 -15.32
CA ASN A 271 -5.86 28.47 -14.66
C ASN A 271 -6.35 29.16 -13.37
N PRO A 272 -7.60 29.64 -13.32
CA PRO A 272 -8.71 29.46 -14.26
C PRO A 272 -8.55 30.19 -15.59
N ALA A 273 -9.02 29.59 -16.70
CA ALA A 273 -9.08 30.15 -18.05
C ALA A 273 -10.46 30.71 -18.35
N SER A 274 -10.53 31.74 -19.22
CA SER A 274 -11.80 32.35 -19.65
C SER A 274 -12.01 32.24 -21.17
N GLU A 275 -11.09 32.77 -21.96
CA GLU A 275 -11.16 32.83 -23.43
C GLU A 275 -10.11 31.90 -24.04
N VAL A 276 -8.92 31.89 -23.45
CA VAL A 276 -7.79 31.12 -23.95
C VAL A 276 -7.13 30.30 -22.84
N LEU A 277 -6.59 29.18 -23.22
CA LEU A 277 -5.74 28.32 -22.39
C LEU A 277 -4.45 28.04 -23.16
N ASN A 278 -3.31 28.33 -22.56
CA ASN A 278 -2.01 28.00 -23.12
C ASN A 278 -1.56 26.63 -22.55
N ILE A 279 -1.06 25.78 -23.42
CA ILE A 279 -0.40 24.55 -23.09
C ILE A 279 1.07 24.75 -23.43
N GLN A 280 1.94 24.70 -22.42
CA GLN A 280 3.37 24.81 -22.60
C GLN A 280 4.00 23.42 -22.31
N LEU A 281 4.49 22.78 -23.38
CA LEU A 281 5.20 21.53 -23.27
C LEU A 281 6.62 21.76 -22.73
N PRO A 282 7.19 20.78 -22.01
CA PRO A 282 8.62 20.75 -21.69
C PRO A 282 9.45 20.74 -22.97
N SER A 283 10.63 21.33 -22.93
CA SER A 283 11.52 21.43 -24.13
C SER A 283 12.01 20.08 -24.66
N SER A 284 11.89 19.03 -23.88
CA SER A 284 12.22 17.65 -24.28
C SER A 284 11.05 16.92 -24.97
N VAL A 285 9.87 17.52 -25.05
CA VAL A 285 8.68 16.97 -25.73
C VAL A 285 8.42 17.73 -27.01
N GLU A 286 8.61 17.08 -28.16
CA GLU A 286 8.41 17.69 -29.46
C GLU A 286 6.92 17.89 -29.79
N SER A 287 6.09 16.91 -29.40
CA SER A 287 4.64 16.97 -29.61
C SER A 287 3.88 16.12 -28.61
N ALA A 288 2.62 16.47 -28.38
CA ALA A 288 1.70 15.70 -27.56
C ALA A 288 0.27 15.76 -28.11
N ASP A 289 -0.42 14.63 -28.10
CA ASP A 289 -1.86 14.57 -28.31
C ASP A 289 -2.57 15.01 -27.03
N VAL A 290 -3.50 15.95 -27.16
CA VAL A 290 -4.23 16.52 -26.03
C VAL A 290 -5.71 16.24 -26.17
N VAL A 291 -6.30 15.67 -25.13
CA VAL A 291 -7.73 15.42 -25.02
C VAL A 291 -8.26 16.15 -23.79
N ILE A 292 -9.22 17.03 -23.97
CA ILE A 292 -9.91 17.74 -22.88
C ILE A 292 -11.27 17.08 -22.65
N THR A 293 -11.51 16.65 -21.40
CA THR A 293 -12.78 16.03 -21.01
C THR A 293 -13.45 16.83 -19.90
N ASP A 294 -14.77 16.78 -19.85
CA ASP A 294 -15.54 17.30 -18.71
C ASP A 294 -15.50 16.30 -17.52
N ALA A 295 -16.11 16.68 -16.40
CA ALA A 295 -16.16 15.87 -15.19
C ALA A 295 -16.90 14.52 -15.35
N LEU A 296 -17.62 14.31 -16.46
CA LEU A 296 -18.28 13.05 -16.80
C LEU A 296 -17.48 12.22 -17.82
N GLY A 297 -16.24 12.61 -18.12
CA GLY A 297 -15.39 11.94 -19.09
C GLY A 297 -15.73 12.20 -20.55
N ARG A 298 -16.69 13.10 -20.86
CA ARG A 298 -17.05 13.41 -22.25
C ARG A 298 -16.01 14.30 -22.87
N VAL A 299 -15.49 13.90 -24.04
CA VAL A 299 -14.52 14.69 -24.79
C VAL A 299 -15.16 15.99 -25.27
N VAL A 300 -14.57 17.11 -24.91
CA VAL A 300 -15.00 18.48 -25.35
C VAL A 300 -14.07 19.07 -26.39
N LYS A 301 -12.80 18.66 -26.40
CA LYS A 301 -11.82 19.09 -27.39
C LYS A 301 -10.68 18.07 -27.54
N THR A 302 -10.19 17.92 -28.77
CA THR A 302 -8.98 17.12 -29.07
C THR A 302 -8.11 17.95 -30.02
N LEU A 303 -6.81 17.95 -29.77
CA LEU A 303 -5.83 18.63 -30.62
C LEU A 303 -4.46 17.97 -30.46
N ASN A 304 -3.58 18.19 -31.43
CA ASN A 304 -2.16 17.93 -31.31
C ASN A 304 -1.44 19.25 -30.99
N VAL A 305 -0.51 19.20 -30.05
CA VAL A 305 0.38 20.29 -29.65
C VAL A 305 1.77 19.95 -30.16
N ASP A 306 2.25 20.70 -31.14
CA ASP A 306 3.55 20.52 -31.81
C ASP A 306 4.47 21.77 -31.67
N ALA A 307 4.15 22.62 -30.71
CA ALA A 307 4.90 23.82 -30.36
C ALA A 307 5.19 23.87 -28.86
N VAL A 308 6.27 24.57 -28.48
CA VAL A 308 6.63 24.75 -27.06
C VAL A 308 5.48 25.40 -26.27
N VAL A 309 4.73 26.30 -26.91
CA VAL A 309 3.51 26.90 -26.34
C VAL A 309 2.42 26.89 -27.39
N GLN A 310 1.31 26.25 -27.11
CA GLN A 310 0.11 26.25 -27.95
C GLN A 310 -1.02 26.95 -27.22
N THR A 311 -1.56 28.00 -27.85
CA THR A 311 -2.77 28.69 -27.36
C THR A 311 -4.01 28.05 -27.96
N ILE A 312 -4.98 27.74 -27.13
CA ILE A 312 -6.27 27.18 -27.53
C ILE A 312 -7.41 28.09 -27.08
N ASP A 313 -8.37 28.30 -27.97
CA ASP A 313 -9.62 28.99 -27.66
C ASP A 313 -10.53 28.04 -26.86
N VAL A 314 -10.92 28.48 -25.67
CA VAL A 314 -11.84 27.78 -24.74
C VAL A 314 -13.11 28.56 -24.47
N SER A 315 -13.33 29.70 -25.15
CA SER A 315 -14.48 30.60 -24.97
C SER A 315 -15.83 29.94 -25.23
N SER A 316 -15.86 28.89 -26.08
CA SER A 316 -17.06 28.10 -26.40
C SER A 316 -17.29 26.95 -25.40
N ILE A 317 -16.36 26.68 -24.51
CA ILE A 317 -16.48 25.61 -23.53
C ILE A 317 -17.25 26.12 -22.30
N LYS A 318 -18.20 25.36 -21.80
CA LYS A 318 -19.00 25.75 -20.63
C LYS A 318 -18.12 25.90 -19.40
N LYS A 319 -18.52 26.82 -18.51
CA LYS A 319 -17.85 27.00 -17.22
C LYS A 319 -17.87 25.69 -16.40
N GLY A 320 -16.73 25.30 -15.84
CA GLY A 320 -16.60 24.08 -15.08
C GLY A 320 -15.17 23.62 -14.93
N THR A 321 -15.00 22.45 -14.31
CA THR A 321 -13.72 21.76 -14.17
C THR A 321 -13.55 20.75 -15.28
N TYR A 322 -12.36 20.71 -15.86
CA TYR A 322 -12.00 19.87 -16.99
C TYR A 322 -10.69 19.16 -16.74
N PHE A 323 -10.54 17.98 -17.32
CA PHE A 323 -9.31 17.19 -17.29
C PHE A 323 -8.64 17.26 -18.64
N VAL A 324 -7.38 17.65 -18.65
CA VAL A 324 -6.54 17.76 -19.84
C VAL A 324 -5.56 16.59 -19.83
N LYS A 325 -5.88 15.55 -20.61
CA LYS A 325 -5.00 14.40 -20.81
C LYS A 325 -4.04 14.72 -21.97
N MET A 326 -2.76 14.56 -21.72
CA MET A 326 -1.68 14.70 -22.70
C MET A 326 -0.99 13.36 -22.90
N THR A 327 -0.69 13.01 -24.15
CA THR A 327 -0.01 11.76 -24.50
C THR A 327 1.10 12.04 -25.51
N SER A 328 2.31 11.55 -25.26
CA SER A 328 3.46 11.64 -26.16
C SER A 328 4.25 10.34 -26.07
N GLY A 329 4.22 9.54 -27.17
CA GLY A 329 4.75 8.18 -27.16
C GLY A 329 4.03 7.31 -26.13
N GLU A 330 4.78 6.68 -25.25
CA GLU A 330 4.24 5.83 -24.16
C GLU A 330 3.89 6.63 -22.91
N ASN A 331 4.25 7.94 -22.86
CA ASN A 331 3.99 8.79 -21.70
C ASN A 331 2.59 9.39 -21.79
N SER A 332 1.85 9.37 -20.68
CA SER A 332 0.55 10.01 -20.56
C SER A 332 0.44 10.72 -19.21
N PHE A 333 -0.14 11.92 -19.19
CA PHE A 333 -0.35 12.69 -17.97
C PHE A 333 -1.66 13.48 -18.03
N VAL A 334 -2.29 13.68 -16.88
CA VAL A 334 -3.56 14.41 -16.75
C VAL A 334 -3.39 15.59 -15.82
N LYS A 335 -3.83 16.78 -16.25
CA LYS A 335 -3.93 17.99 -15.40
C LYS A 335 -5.35 18.52 -15.38
N THR A 336 -5.71 19.13 -14.26
CA THR A 336 -7.01 19.77 -14.09
C THR A 336 -6.94 21.25 -14.49
N VAL A 337 -7.93 21.74 -15.24
CA VAL A 337 -8.13 23.15 -15.56
C VAL A 337 -9.55 23.59 -15.22
N VAL A 338 -9.70 24.81 -14.75
CA VAL A 338 -10.99 25.44 -14.48
C VAL A 338 -11.28 26.48 -15.58
N ILE A 339 -12.44 26.39 -16.21
CA ILE A 339 -12.94 27.36 -17.19
C ILE A 339 -14.03 28.21 -16.53
N LYS A 340 -13.91 29.55 -16.64
CA LYS A 340 -14.80 30.54 -16.01
C LYS A 340 -15.68 31.28 -17.00
#